data_a04a108b25d99dcb0e025488a2d232e0
#
_entry.id   a04a108b25d99dcb0e025488a2d232e0
#
_cell.length_a   1.000
_cell.length_b   1.000
_cell.length_c   1.000
_cell.angle_alpha   90.00
_cell.angle_beta   90.00
_cell.angle_gamma   90.00
#
_symmetry.space_group_name_H-M   'P 1'
#
loop_
_entity.id
_entity.type
_entity.pdbx_description
1 polymer ?
#
loop_
_entity_poly.entity_id
_entity_poly.type
_entity_poly.pdbx_seq_one_letter_code
_entity_poly.pdbx_strand_id
1 'polypeptide(L)'
;MLCHDSRTIFVHVPKTAGQSIERVFLTQRNLTWQQRAALLLRPNSDPAKGPPRLAHLYASEYVSCGHISGEDFVQYFKFGVVRNPWARLVSVYKFAYQQRMDFARFLDDVVAHGRDVVEERHLDPQLRFLAADGKVLVDRVLRFENLAGDFAEISRRIFGEEVPLPKVNVAKDPRHYCDFYDGAGRTLVAERYRDDIEAFGYRFDGAD
;
A
#
# COMPACT_ATOMS: atom_id res chain seq x y z
N MET A 1 0.30 -8.54 -4.81
CA MET A 1 -0.51 -9.77 -4.94
C MET A 1 -0.77 -10.05 -6.41
N LEU A 2 -0.70 -11.31 -6.82
CA LEU A 2 -0.95 -11.75 -8.21
C LEU A 2 -2.00 -12.86 -8.19
N CYS A 3 -3.11 -12.65 -8.89
CA CYS A 3 -4.18 -13.63 -9.03
C CYS A 3 -4.38 -13.97 -10.52
N HIS A 4 -3.91 -15.14 -10.93
CA HIS A 4 -4.00 -15.58 -12.32
C HIS A 4 -5.44 -15.85 -12.75
N ASP A 5 -6.28 -16.42 -11.90
CA ASP A 5 -7.64 -16.81 -12.24
C ASP A 5 -8.55 -15.60 -12.55
N SER A 6 -8.40 -14.50 -11.81
CA SER A 6 -9.11 -13.26 -12.10
C SER A 6 -8.31 -12.31 -13.02
N ARG A 7 -7.12 -12.74 -13.47
CA ARG A 7 -6.18 -11.92 -14.25
C ARG A 7 -5.99 -10.54 -13.64
N THR A 8 -5.67 -10.51 -12.33
CA THR A 8 -5.60 -9.28 -11.55
C THR A 8 -4.28 -9.18 -10.78
N ILE A 9 -3.70 -8.00 -10.77
CA ILE A 9 -2.56 -7.63 -9.94
C ILE A 9 -3.02 -6.53 -8.97
N PHE A 10 -2.90 -6.78 -7.68
CA PHE A 10 -3.02 -5.74 -6.66
C PHE A 10 -1.63 -5.33 -6.19
N VAL A 11 -1.23 -4.10 -6.52
CA VAL A 11 0.02 -3.49 -6.05
C VAL A 11 -0.21 -2.96 -4.64
N HIS A 12 0.27 -3.71 -3.65
CA HIS A 12 0.00 -3.43 -2.24
C HIS A 12 0.98 -2.39 -1.69
N VAL A 13 0.59 -1.14 -1.69
CA VAL A 13 1.26 -0.07 -0.94
C VAL A 13 1.09 -0.33 0.56
N PRO A 14 2.17 -0.33 1.37
CA PRO A 14 2.05 -0.56 2.81
C PRO A 14 1.16 0.46 3.52
N LYS A 15 0.33 -0.01 4.47
CA LYS A 15 -0.53 0.81 5.35
C LYS A 15 -1.72 1.51 4.67
N THR A 16 -2.19 0.94 3.55
CA THR A 16 -3.37 1.40 2.80
C THR A 16 -4.52 0.37 2.80
N ALA A 17 -4.67 -0.42 3.87
CA ALA A 17 -5.67 -1.48 4.05
C ALA A 17 -5.51 -2.71 3.12
N GLY A 18 -4.33 -2.96 2.57
CA GLY A 18 -4.09 -4.08 1.65
C GLY A 18 -4.51 -5.45 2.18
N GLN A 19 -4.38 -5.72 3.49
CA GLN A 19 -4.82 -6.98 4.08
C GLN A 19 -6.33 -7.23 3.96
N SER A 20 -7.16 -6.17 3.95
CA SER A 20 -8.59 -6.31 3.71
C SER A 20 -8.86 -6.78 2.29
N ILE A 21 -8.15 -6.21 1.31
CA ILE A 21 -8.24 -6.60 -0.10
C ILE A 21 -7.73 -8.04 -0.29
N GLU A 22 -6.55 -8.37 0.25
CA GLU A 22 -5.97 -9.72 0.17
C GLU A 22 -6.93 -10.78 0.71
N ARG A 23 -7.64 -10.49 1.82
CA ARG A 23 -8.65 -11.41 2.37
C ARG A 23 -9.83 -11.63 1.44
N VAL A 24 -10.29 -10.60 0.73
CA VAL A 24 -11.34 -10.77 -0.28
C VAL A 24 -10.88 -11.75 -1.35
N PHE A 25 -9.70 -11.57 -1.93
CA PHE A 25 -9.16 -12.47 -2.94
C PHE A 25 -8.98 -13.90 -2.42
N LEU A 26 -8.49 -14.07 -1.19
CA LEU A 26 -8.38 -15.39 -0.58
C LEU A 26 -9.76 -16.06 -0.43
N THR A 27 -10.77 -15.33 0.05
CA THR A 27 -12.14 -15.82 0.19
C THR A 27 -12.74 -16.20 -1.16
N GLN A 28 -12.62 -15.34 -2.17
CA GLN A 28 -13.13 -15.58 -3.53
C GLN A 28 -12.45 -16.79 -4.22
N ARG A 29 -11.26 -17.17 -3.75
CA ARG A 29 -10.49 -18.31 -4.23
C ARG A 29 -10.64 -19.54 -3.33
N ASN A 30 -11.48 -19.51 -2.30
CA ASN A 30 -11.60 -20.58 -1.28
C ASN A 30 -10.24 -20.92 -0.62
N LEU A 31 -9.36 -19.92 -0.45
CA LEU A 31 -8.05 -20.06 0.19
C LEU A 31 -8.09 -19.55 1.62
N THR A 32 -7.40 -20.27 2.50
CA THR A 32 -7.14 -19.79 3.85
C THR A 32 -5.95 -18.83 3.90
N TRP A 33 -5.79 -18.12 5.01
CA TRP A 33 -4.63 -17.25 5.21
C TRP A 33 -3.28 -18.00 5.13
N GLN A 34 -3.24 -19.25 5.53
CA GLN A 34 -2.04 -20.11 5.45
C GLN A 34 -1.66 -20.44 4.00
N GLN A 35 -2.63 -20.45 3.11
CA GLN A 35 -2.47 -20.75 1.67
C GLN A 35 -2.19 -19.50 0.81
N ARG A 36 -2.06 -18.32 1.45
CA ARG A 36 -1.87 -17.03 0.74
C ARG A 36 -0.67 -16.96 -0.20
N ALA A 37 0.30 -17.89 -0.04
CA ALA A 37 1.44 -18.00 -0.95
C ALA A 37 1.04 -18.20 -2.42
N ALA A 38 -0.12 -18.81 -2.68
CA ALA A 38 -0.70 -18.99 -4.01
C ALA A 38 -0.98 -17.66 -4.73
N LEU A 39 -1.20 -16.57 -3.97
CA LEU A 39 -1.40 -15.21 -4.48
C LEU A 39 -0.12 -14.34 -4.40
N LEU A 40 1.05 -14.97 -4.33
CA LEU A 40 2.36 -14.28 -4.16
C LEU A 40 2.48 -13.53 -2.82
N LEU A 41 1.67 -13.87 -1.82
CA LEU A 41 1.66 -13.26 -0.50
C LEU A 41 2.53 -14.07 0.48
N ARG A 42 3.84 -14.07 0.27
CA ARG A 42 4.79 -14.89 1.04
C ARG A 42 6.08 -14.14 1.38
N PRO A 43 6.81 -14.58 2.41
CA PRO A 43 8.18 -14.18 2.63
C PRO A 43 9.06 -14.58 1.45
N ASN A 44 10.15 -13.86 1.25
CA ASN A 44 11.12 -14.08 0.20
C ASN A 44 12.54 -13.92 0.75
N SER A 45 13.41 -14.87 0.47
CA SER A 45 14.84 -14.83 0.83
C SER A 45 15.74 -14.65 -0.39
N ASP A 46 15.19 -14.65 -1.62
CA ASP A 46 15.94 -14.46 -2.85
C ASP A 46 15.81 -13.01 -3.34
N PRO A 47 16.88 -12.18 -3.24
CA PRO A 47 16.84 -10.79 -3.70
C PRO A 47 16.48 -10.63 -5.18
N ALA A 48 16.78 -11.63 -6.02
CA ALA A 48 16.41 -11.60 -7.45
C ALA A 48 14.90 -11.70 -7.68
N LYS A 49 14.15 -12.16 -6.67
CA LYS A 49 12.69 -12.26 -6.70
C LYS A 49 11.98 -11.08 -6.03
N GLY A 50 12.72 -10.08 -5.56
CA GLY A 50 12.15 -8.87 -4.97
C GLY A 50 12.38 -8.73 -3.46
N PRO A 51 11.56 -7.95 -2.76
CA PRO A 51 11.75 -7.65 -1.34
C PRO A 51 11.51 -8.86 -0.44
N PRO A 52 11.93 -8.80 0.84
CA PRO A 52 11.69 -9.85 1.83
C PRO A 52 10.21 -10.26 2.00
N ARG A 53 9.30 -9.36 1.64
CA ARG A 53 7.84 -9.62 1.58
C ARG A 53 7.33 -9.33 0.17
N LEU A 54 7.02 -10.36 -0.60
CA LEU A 54 6.52 -10.21 -1.98
C LEU A 54 5.16 -9.50 -2.06
N ALA A 55 4.44 -9.38 -0.95
CA ALA A 55 3.24 -8.55 -0.90
C ALA A 55 3.51 -7.09 -1.34
N HIS A 56 4.71 -6.56 -1.06
CA HIS A 56 5.09 -5.17 -1.30
C HIS A 56 5.99 -4.98 -2.52
N LEU A 57 5.78 -5.77 -3.59
CA LEU A 57 6.40 -5.53 -4.89
C LEU A 57 5.96 -4.20 -5.47
N TYR A 58 6.89 -3.47 -6.10
CA TYR A 58 6.54 -2.38 -7.01
C TYR A 58 5.89 -2.95 -8.28
N ALA A 59 5.08 -2.16 -8.98
CA ALA A 59 4.41 -2.61 -10.19
C ALA A 59 5.38 -3.15 -11.25
N SER A 60 6.54 -2.52 -11.43
CA SER A 60 7.57 -2.97 -12.36
C SER A 60 8.23 -4.30 -11.97
N GLU A 61 8.31 -4.60 -10.68
CA GLU A 61 8.98 -5.80 -10.17
C GLU A 61 8.20 -7.10 -10.47
N TYR A 62 6.89 -7.02 -10.75
CA TYR A 62 6.15 -8.21 -11.15
C TYR A 62 6.75 -8.83 -12.42
N VAL A 63 7.22 -8.00 -13.36
CA VAL A 63 7.90 -8.46 -14.59
C VAL A 63 9.40 -8.63 -14.36
N SER A 64 10.09 -7.63 -13.82
CA SER A 64 11.55 -7.64 -13.70
C SER A 64 12.09 -8.74 -12.77
N CYS A 65 11.31 -9.16 -11.77
CA CYS A 65 11.64 -10.30 -10.90
C CYS A 65 11.07 -11.63 -11.39
N GLY A 66 10.47 -11.67 -12.58
CA GLY A 66 10.01 -12.90 -13.25
C GLY A 66 8.80 -13.57 -12.57
N HIS A 67 7.87 -12.80 -11.99
CA HIS A 67 6.63 -13.32 -11.42
C HIS A 67 5.52 -13.47 -12.46
N ILE A 68 5.57 -12.68 -13.53
CA ILE A 68 4.63 -12.71 -14.65
C ILE A 68 5.36 -12.28 -15.93
N SER A 69 4.91 -12.75 -17.08
CA SER A 69 5.43 -12.28 -18.37
C SER A 69 5.06 -10.81 -18.63
N GLY A 70 5.84 -10.11 -19.47
CA GLY A 70 5.48 -8.74 -19.87
C GLY A 70 4.15 -8.68 -20.62
N GLU A 71 3.85 -9.69 -21.43
CA GLU A 71 2.61 -9.81 -22.18
C GLU A 71 1.41 -9.96 -21.25
N ASP A 72 1.47 -10.88 -20.29
CA ASP A 72 0.40 -11.06 -19.30
C ASP A 72 0.24 -9.83 -18.42
N PHE A 73 1.35 -9.18 -18.01
CA PHE A 73 1.29 -7.96 -17.21
C PHE A 73 0.48 -6.86 -17.91
N VAL A 74 0.67 -6.68 -19.22
CA VAL A 74 -0.12 -5.70 -20.01
C VAL A 74 -1.60 -6.06 -20.02
N GLN A 75 -1.94 -7.34 -20.10
CA GLN A 75 -3.32 -7.81 -20.22
C GLN A 75 -4.06 -7.90 -18.89
N TYR A 76 -3.35 -8.05 -17.76
CA TYR A 76 -3.99 -8.16 -16.45
C TYR A 76 -4.50 -6.81 -15.96
N PHE A 77 -5.65 -6.83 -15.28
CA PHE A 77 -6.14 -5.64 -14.59
C PHE A 77 -5.28 -5.34 -13.36
N LYS A 78 -4.73 -4.13 -13.29
CA LYS A 78 -3.81 -3.70 -12.23
C LYS A 78 -4.42 -2.57 -11.44
N PHE A 79 -4.37 -2.66 -10.11
CA PHE A 79 -4.79 -1.58 -9.24
C PHE A 79 -3.92 -1.47 -7.99
N GLY A 80 -3.94 -0.29 -7.38
CA GLY A 80 -3.31 -0.03 -6.09
C GLY A 80 -4.20 0.85 -5.23
N VAL A 81 -3.88 0.95 -3.95
CA VAL A 81 -4.55 1.86 -3.02
C VAL A 81 -3.54 2.85 -2.48
N VAL A 82 -3.90 4.12 -2.49
CA VAL A 82 -3.12 5.19 -1.87
C VAL A 82 -3.88 5.76 -0.67
N ARG A 83 -3.16 6.42 0.21
CA ARG A 83 -3.68 7.03 1.43
C ARG A 83 -3.02 8.39 1.63
N ASN A 84 -3.72 9.32 2.27
CA ASN A 84 -3.14 10.58 2.71
C ASN A 84 -1.77 10.34 3.36
N PRO A 85 -0.66 10.94 2.85
CA PRO A 85 0.71 10.63 3.30
C PRO A 85 0.93 10.83 4.80
N TRP A 86 0.34 11.86 5.39
CA TRP A 86 0.43 12.12 6.82
C TRP A 86 -0.32 11.05 7.63
N ALA A 87 -1.53 10.69 7.21
CA ALA A 87 -2.30 9.62 7.85
C ALA A 87 -1.62 8.25 7.68
N ARG A 88 -0.98 8.00 6.52
CA ARG A 88 -0.21 6.78 6.27
C ARG A 88 0.99 6.67 7.22
N LEU A 89 1.78 7.73 7.40
CA LEU A 89 2.92 7.74 8.31
C LEU A 89 2.52 7.52 9.76
N VAL A 90 1.43 8.12 10.24
CA VAL A 90 0.90 7.80 11.57
C VAL A 90 0.55 6.31 11.68
N SER A 91 0.02 5.71 10.62
CA SER A 91 -0.25 4.26 10.59
C SER A 91 1.03 3.41 10.59
N VAL A 92 2.11 3.86 9.94
CA VAL A 92 3.44 3.22 10.00
C VAL A 92 3.99 3.31 11.42
N TYR A 93 3.96 4.50 12.03
CA TYR A 93 4.40 4.71 13.41
C TYR A 93 3.67 3.80 14.39
N LYS A 94 2.34 3.79 14.36
CA LYS A 94 1.53 2.93 15.24
C LYS A 94 1.82 1.43 15.04
N PHE A 95 2.16 1.03 13.83
CA PHE A 95 2.44 -0.37 13.51
C PHE A 95 3.80 -0.85 14.01
N ALA A 96 4.86 -0.04 13.84
CA ALA A 96 6.23 -0.53 14.01
C ALA A 96 7.04 0.22 15.09
N TYR A 97 6.65 1.44 15.49
CA TYR A 97 7.52 2.33 16.27
C TYR A 97 6.94 2.81 17.58
N GLN A 98 5.63 2.85 17.77
CA GLN A 98 4.97 3.44 18.96
C GLN A 98 5.41 2.83 20.30
N GLN A 99 5.95 1.60 20.31
CA GLN A 99 6.48 0.94 21.51
C GLN A 99 7.96 1.25 21.75
N ARG A 100 8.63 1.97 20.84
CA ARG A 100 10.08 2.21 20.84
C ARG A 100 10.42 3.69 21.03
N MET A 101 9.60 4.58 20.48
CA MET A 101 9.86 6.03 20.48
C MET A 101 8.55 6.81 20.33
N ASP A 102 8.56 8.09 20.70
CA ASP A 102 7.47 9.00 20.39
C ASP A 102 7.43 9.38 18.89
N PHE A 103 6.36 10.07 18.50
CA PHE A 103 6.15 10.38 17.08
C PHE A 103 7.14 11.43 16.54
N ALA A 104 7.54 12.42 17.36
CA ALA A 104 8.49 13.44 16.94
C ALA A 104 9.87 12.83 16.66
N ARG A 105 10.33 11.94 17.54
CA ARG A 105 11.56 11.17 17.35
C ARG A 105 11.46 10.23 16.14
N PHE A 106 10.32 9.59 15.89
CA PHE A 106 10.11 8.79 14.68
C PHE A 106 10.26 9.63 13.41
N LEU A 107 9.71 10.85 13.38
CA LEU A 107 9.87 11.75 12.24
C LEU A 107 11.33 12.15 12.05
N ASP A 108 12.05 12.50 13.10
CA ASP A 108 13.46 12.91 13.00
C ASP A 108 14.38 11.72 12.67
N ASP A 109 14.40 10.69 13.51
CA ASP A 109 15.36 9.58 13.35
C ASP A 109 15.06 8.73 12.12
N VAL A 110 13.80 8.34 11.93
CA VAL A 110 13.44 7.34 10.92
C VAL A 110 13.10 8.00 9.58
N VAL A 111 12.23 9.01 9.60
CA VAL A 111 11.71 9.59 8.36
C VAL A 111 12.72 10.56 7.74
N ALA A 112 13.31 11.47 8.52
CA ALA A 112 14.27 12.45 8.01
C ALA A 112 15.65 11.83 7.74
N HIS A 113 16.15 10.98 8.65
CA HIS A 113 17.55 10.51 8.63
C HIS A 113 17.71 9.03 8.29
N GLY A 114 16.62 8.26 8.13
CA GLY A 114 16.70 6.83 7.78
C GLY A 114 17.34 5.95 8.85
N ARG A 115 17.38 6.41 10.12
CA ARG A 115 17.90 5.63 11.25
C ARG A 115 16.83 4.67 11.77
N ASP A 116 17.24 3.53 12.31
CA ASP A 116 16.36 2.53 12.94
C ASP A 116 15.17 2.06 12.06
N VAL A 117 15.35 2.05 10.75
CA VAL A 117 14.31 1.62 9.80
C VAL A 117 14.03 0.11 9.97
N VAL A 118 12.81 -0.24 10.34
CA VAL A 118 12.37 -1.64 10.55
C VAL A 118 11.88 -2.27 9.24
N GLU A 119 11.18 -1.52 8.43
CA GLU A 119 10.57 -1.97 7.17
C GLU A 119 10.75 -0.89 6.12
N GLU A 120 11.81 -0.95 5.32
CA GLU A 120 12.19 0.10 4.35
C GLU A 120 11.04 0.52 3.44
N ARG A 121 10.35 -0.44 2.82
CA ARG A 121 9.25 -0.13 1.88
C ARG A 121 8.04 0.52 2.54
N HIS A 122 7.92 0.50 3.87
CA HIS A 122 6.86 1.21 4.56
C HIS A 122 7.03 2.74 4.51
N LEU A 123 8.25 3.21 4.25
CA LEU A 123 8.60 4.63 4.15
C LEU A 123 8.71 5.13 2.71
N ASP A 124 8.66 4.24 1.73
CA ASP A 124 8.74 4.63 0.33
C ASP A 124 7.52 5.46 -0.10
N PRO A 125 7.70 6.42 -1.01
CA PRO A 125 6.59 7.11 -1.67
C PRO A 125 5.64 6.11 -2.33
N GLN A 126 4.35 6.40 -2.27
CA GLN A 126 3.31 5.52 -2.80
C GLN A 126 3.35 5.45 -4.34
N LEU A 127 3.65 6.59 -4.97
CA LEU A 127 3.82 6.69 -6.41
C LEU A 127 4.89 5.71 -6.92
N ARG A 128 5.98 5.50 -6.16
CA ARG A 128 7.04 4.54 -6.49
C ARG A 128 6.53 3.11 -6.62
N PHE A 129 5.48 2.74 -5.87
CA PHE A 129 4.86 1.42 -6.01
C PHE A 129 4.10 1.28 -7.33
N LEU A 130 3.49 2.35 -7.80
CA LEU A 130 2.48 2.34 -8.86
C LEU A 130 3.02 2.78 -10.21
N ALA A 131 4.20 3.40 -10.24
CA ALA A 131 4.79 4.00 -11.43
C ALA A 131 6.25 3.59 -11.61
N ALA A 132 6.73 3.62 -12.84
CA ALA A 132 8.13 3.54 -13.20
C ALA A 132 8.38 4.39 -14.46
N ASP A 133 9.58 4.97 -14.55
CA ASP A 133 10.02 5.78 -15.71
C ASP A 133 9.00 6.88 -16.09
N GLY A 134 8.44 7.54 -15.07
CA GLY A 134 7.45 8.61 -15.24
C GLY A 134 6.06 8.16 -15.71
N LYS A 135 5.79 6.85 -15.77
CA LYS A 135 4.50 6.30 -16.22
C LYS A 135 3.84 5.52 -15.10
N VAL A 136 2.56 5.79 -14.86
CA VAL A 136 1.72 4.96 -13.99
C VAL A 136 1.47 3.61 -14.68
N LEU A 137 1.76 2.51 -13.98
CA LEU A 137 1.68 1.14 -14.49
C LEU A 137 0.41 0.41 -14.08
N VAL A 138 -0.45 1.04 -13.29
CA VAL A 138 -1.72 0.47 -12.84
C VAL A 138 -2.90 1.11 -13.57
N ASP A 139 -3.98 0.35 -13.77
CA ASP A 139 -5.16 0.79 -14.48
C ASP A 139 -6.11 1.62 -13.58
N ARG A 140 -6.05 1.40 -12.24
CA ARG A 140 -6.85 2.13 -11.26
C ARG A 140 -6.05 2.39 -9.99
N VAL A 141 -6.18 3.60 -9.46
CA VAL A 141 -5.69 3.98 -8.13
C VAL A 141 -6.92 4.29 -7.28
N LEU A 142 -7.08 3.53 -6.20
CA LEU A 142 -8.16 3.70 -5.22
C LEU A 142 -7.66 4.56 -4.06
N ARG A 143 -8.57 5.26 -3.40
CA ARG A 143 -8.26 6.05 -2.20
C ARG A 143 -8.67 5.29 -0.94
N PHE A 144 -7.77 5.22 0.04
CA PHE A 144 -8.09 4.64 1.35
C PHE A 144 -9.29 5.33 2.00
N GLU A 145 -9.41 6.62 1.81
CA GLU A 145 -10.44 7.50 2.37
C GLU A 145 -11.84 7.16 1.82
N ASN A 146 -11.93 6.65 0.58
CA ASN A 146 -13.18 6.19 -0.05
C ASN A 146 -13.13 4.69 -0.42
N LEU A 147 -12.30 3.91 0.26
CA LEU A 147 -11.95 2.55 -0.18
C LEU A 147 -13.15 1.63 -0.34
N ALA A 148 -14.18 1.76 0.48
CA ALA A 148 -15.38 0.91 0.36
C ALA A 148 -16.11 1.15 -0.96
N GLY A 149 -16.31 2.40 -1.35
CA GLY A 149 -16.95 2.78 -2.61
C GLY A 149 -16.10 2.41 -3.83
N ASP A 150 -14.82 2.78 -3.79
CA ASP A 150 -13.89 2.49 -4.88
C ASP A 150 -13.73 0.98 -5.11
N PHE A 151 -13.65 0.21 -4.02
CA PHE A 151 -13.51 -1.25 -4.13
C PHE A 151 -14.80 -1.92 -4.61
N ALA A 152 -15.97 -1.44 -4.20
CA ALA A 152 -17.25 -1.93 -4.70
C ALA A 152 -17.33 -1.84 -6.24
N GLU A 153 -16.85 -0.72 -6.81
CA GLU A 153 -16.79 -0.54 -8.27
C GLU A 153 -15.89 -1.57 -8.94
N ILE A 154 -14.64 -1.71 -8.47
CA ILE A 154 -13.69 -2.63 -9.12
C ILE A 154 -13.98 -4.10 -8.83
N SER A 155 -14.61 -4.42 -7.71
CA SER A 155 -14.98 -5.80 -7.37
C SER A 155 -16.00 -6.38 -8.36
N ARG A 156 -16.94 -5.57 -8.85
CA ARG A 156 -17.85 -5.97 -9.93
C ARG A 156 -17.10 -6.33 -11.22
N ARG A 157 -16.06 -5.57 -11.55
CA ARG A 157 -15.22 -5.87 -12.71
C ARG A 157 -14.42 -7.16 -12.53
N ILE A 158 -13.87 -7.39 -11.32
CA ILE A 158 -12.94 -8.51 -11.05
C ILE A 158 -13.71 -9.81 -10.83
N PHE A 159 -14.83 -9.77 -10.10
CA PHE A 159 -15.57 -10.95 -9.63
C PHE A 159 -16.94 -11.12 -10.28
N GLY A 160 -17.42 -10.13 -11.05
CA GLY A 160 -18.76 -10.12 -11.63
C GLY A 160 -19.85 -9.63 -10.68
N GLU A 161 -19.52 -9.38 -9.41
CA GLU A 161 -20.44 -8.92 -8.36
C GLU A 161 -19.75 -7.95 -7.40
N GLU A 162 -20.56 -7.23 -6.63
CA GLU A 162 -20.05 -6.38 -5.55
C GLU A 162 -19.67 -7.21 -4.35
N VAL A 163 -18.40 -7.11 -3.95
CA VAL A 163 -17.86 -7.82 -2.79
C VAL A 163 -17.49 -6.80 -1.71
N PRO A 164 -18.07 -6.86 -0.51
CA PRO A 164 -17.76 -5.93 0.56
C PRO A 164 -16.36 -6.18 1.13
N LEU A 165 -15.67 -5.09 1.51
CA LEU A 165 -14.39 -5.20 2.19
C LEU A 165 -14.57 -5.51 3.68
N PRO A 166 -13.91 -6.56 4.20
CA PRO A 166 -13.89 -6.82 5.63
C PRO A 166 -13.07 -5.74 6.35
N LYS A 167 -13.58 -5.25 7.47
CA LYS A 167 -12.82 -4.35 8.35
C LYS A 167 -11.77 -5.14 9.11
N VAL A 168 -10.51 -5.02 8.69
CA VAL A 168 -9.36 -5.69 9.32
C VAL A 168 -8.44 -4.64 9.93
N ASN A 169 -7.96 -4.89 11.14
CA ASN A 169 -6.98 -4.03 11.83
C ASN A 169 -7.45 -2.57 12.02
N VAL A 170 -8.65 -2.37 12.54
CA VAL A 170 -9.13 -1.05 12.93
C VAL A 170 -8.23 -0.49 14.04
N ALA A 171 -7.69 0.72 13.85
CA ALA A 171 -6.86 1.38 14.85
C ALA A 171 -7.66 1.60 16.15
N LYS A 172 -7.06 1.22 17.29
CA LYS A 172 -7.68 1.42 18.62
C LYS A 172 -7.58 2.86 19.12
N ASP A 173 -6.65 3.64 18.59
CA ASP A 173 -6.42 5.03 18.99
C ASP A 173 -7.36 5.96 18.20
N PRO A 174 -8.28 6.67 18.87
CA PRO A 174 -9.28 7.50 18.22
C PRO A 174 -8.75 8.84 17.73
N ARG A 175 -7.50 9.22 18.09
CA ARG A 175 -6.92 10.51 17.68
C ARG A 175 -6.87 10.63 16.16
N HIS A 176 -7.24 11.80 15.67
CA HIS A 176 -7.07 12.14 14.27
C HIS A 176 -5.57 12.23 13.95
N TYR A 177 -5.16 11.90 12.72
CA TYR A 177 -3.74 11.93 12.36
C TYR A 177 -3.13 13.33 12.49
N CYS A 178 -3.89 14.39 12.29
CA CYS A 178 -3.45 15.77 12.46
C CYS A 178 -2.94 16.08 13.87
N ASP A 179 -3.47 15.40 14.90
CA ASP A 179 -3.11 15.60 16.30
C ASP A 179 -1.69 15.10 16.65
N PHE A 180 -1.06 14.38 15.73
CA PHE A 180 0.31 13.86 15.87
C PHE A 180 1.37 14.85 15.41
N TYR A 181 1.00 15.85 14.61
CA TYR A 181 1.94 16.71 13.91
C TYR A 181 2.01 18.11 14.51
N ASP A 182 3.23 18.57 14.69
CA ASP A 182 3.54 20.00 14.76
C ASP A 182 3.82 20.59 13.35
N GLY A 183 4.12 21.88 13.30
CA GLY A 183 4.40 22.57 12.04
C GLY A 183 5.61 22.00 11.30
N ALA A 184 6.68 21.67 12.02
CA ALA A 184 7.92 21.13 11.45
C ALA A 184 7.71 19.72 10.87
N GLY A 185 7.07 18.84 11.62
CA GLY A 185 6.73 17.49 11.17
C GLY A 185 5.79 17.48 9.96
N ARG A 186 4.82 18.40 9.93
CA ARG A 186 3.94 18.58 8.77
C ARG A 186 4.72 18.96 7.51
N THR A 187 5.67 19.91 7.63
CA THR A 187 6.52 20.35 6.51
C THR A 187 7.45 19.23 6.03
N LEU A 188 8.10 18.52 6.95
CA LEU A 188 8.98 17.39 6.64
C LEU A 188 8.26 16.34 5.78
N VAL A 189 7.05 15.97 6.15
CA VAL A 189 6.25 15.00 5.40
C VAL A 189 5.82 15.55 4.04
N ALA A 190 5.44 16.83 3.97
CA ALA A 190 5.08 17.47 2.72
C ALA A 190 6.25 17.47 1.72
N GLU A 191 7.47 17.71 2.19
CA GLU A 191 8.68 17.72 1.34
C GLU A 191 9.05 16.29 0.91
N ARG A 192 9.06 15.34 1.83
CA ARG A 192 9.46 13.96 1.55
C ARG A 192 8.51 13.22 0.60
N TYR A 193 7.21 13.48 0.70
CA TYR A 193 6.18 12.83 -0.11
C TYR A 193 5.51 13.80 -1.09
N ARG A 194 6.26 14.81 -1.55
CA ARG A 194 5.76 15.83 -2.50
C ARG A 194 5.13 15.19 -3.73
N ASP A 195 5.81 14.22 -4.33
CA ASP A 195 5.32 13.54 -5.53
C ASP A 195 4.00 12.81 -5.31
N ASP A 196 3.81 12.17 -4.14
CA ASP A 196 2.55 11.54 -3.76
C ASP A 196 1.43 12.58 -3.60
N ILE A 197 1.77 13.71 -2.94
CA ILE A 197 0.83 14.80 -2.67
C ILE A 197 0.36 15.43 -3.98
N GLU A 198 1.28 15.73 -4.88
CA GLU A 198 0.99 16.32 -6.19
C GLU A 198 0.22 15.34 -7.10
N ALA A 199 0.71 14.09 -7.21
CA ALA A 199 0.10 13.11 -8.10
C ALA A 199 -1.32 12.71 -7.68
N PHE A 200 -1.58 12.66 -6.36
CA PHE A 200 -2.87 12.22 -5.83
C PHE A 200 -3.72 13.35 -5.23
N GLY A 201 -3.26 14.60 -5.27
CA GLY A 201 -4.01 15.79 -4.83
C GLY A 201 -4.29 15.83 -3.33
N TYR A 202 -3.43 15.25 -2.48
CA TYR A 202 -3.64 15.20 -1.04
C TYR A 202 -3.37 16.54 -0.34
N ARG A 203 -4.09 16.79 0.76
CA ARG A 203 -3.89 17.92 1.67
C ARG A 203 -3.77 17.44 3.11
N PHE A 204 -3.14 18.25 3.97
CA PHE A 204 -2.92 17.87 5.36
C PHE A 204 -4.23 17.79 6.16
N ASP A 205 -5.16 18.68 5.92
CA ASP A 205 -6.41 18.84 6.66
C ASP A 205 -7.50 17.80 6.37
N GLY A 206 -7.19 16.85 5.49
CA GLY A 206 -8.12 15.77 5.16
C GLY A 206 -9.36 16.22 4.38
N ALA A 207 -9.31 17.39 3.76
CA ALA A 207 -10.31 17.87 2.81
C ALA A 207 -10.01 17.24 1.42
N ASP A 208 -10.15 15.90 1.35
CA ASP A 208 -9.90 15.12 0.13
C ASP A 208 -11.21 14.69 -0.53
#